data_d79cb6e193e2cfa85ef900f242fc87c9
#
_entry.id   d79cb6e193e2cfa85ef900f242fc87c9
#
_cell.length_a   1.000
_cell.length_b   1.000
_cell.length_c   1.000
_cell.angle_alpha   90.00
_cell.angle_beta   90.00
_cell.angle_gamma   90.00
#
_symmetry.space_group_name_H-M   'P 1'
#
loop_
_entity.id
_entity.type
_entity.pdbx_description
1 polymer ?
#
loop_
_entity_poly.entity_id
_entity_poly.type
_entity_poly.pdbx_seq_one_letter_code
_entity_poly.pdbx_strand_id
1 'polypeptide(L)'
;MRDSIVVDGETLVLNGMGIREATIFSIDVFIAGLYLLVASDDDAAIITDDHLKRLVIRFVRDVPTDGLADGLAESFGPRLASEVARFPAMLPAELTSGTVIILTHRPQIGLEVRIGRRRVGVIRGQRFSQAFFRFMIGPNPPNSGLKVGLLGGHCG
;
A
#
# COMPACT_ATOMS: atom_id res chain seq x y z
N MET A 1 -8.65 -6.49 -10.66
CA MET A 1 -8.59 -5.02 -10.50
C MET A 1 -8.85 -4.34 -11.83
N ARG A 2 -9.48 -3.17 -11.81
CA ARG A 2 -9.81 -2.43 -13.04
C ARG A 2 -8.56 -1.77 -13.62
N ASP A 3 -8.53 -1.58 -14.92
CA ASP A 3 -7.41 -0.92 -15.62
C ASP A 3 -7.30 0.57 -15.30
N SER A 4 -8.40 1.19 -14.90
CA SER A 4 -8.42 2.59 -14.45
C SER A 4 -9.54 2.82 -13.44
N ILE A 5 -9.37 3.86 -12.64
CA ILE A 5 -10.34 4.30 -11.64
C ILE A 5 -10.39 5.83 -11.62
N VAL A 6 -11.50 6.37 -11.14
CA VAL A 6 -11.64 7.83 -10.95
C VAL A 6 -11.58 8.13 -9.46
N VAL A 7 -10.69 9.03 -9.07
CA VAL A 7 -10.50 9.49 -7.69
C VAL A 7 -10.48 11.01 -7.70
N ASP A 8 -11.38 11.65 -6.95
CA ASP A 8 -11.47 13.11 -6.85
C ASP A 8 -11.54 13.80 -8.23
N GLY A 9 -12.24 13.19 -9.18
CA GLY A 9 -12.39 13.70 -10.54
C GLY A 9 -11.21 13.45 -11.48
N GLU A 10 -10.14 12.82 -11.00
CA GLU A 10 -8.97 12.47 -11.82
C GLU A 10 -8.95 10.99 -12.13
N THR A 11 -8.56 10.64 -13.34
CA THR A 11 -8.41 9.24 -13.76
C THR A 11 -7.02 8.74 -13.41
N LEU A 12 -6.97 7.68 -12.61
CA LEU A 12 -5.74 6.95 -12.31
C LEU A 12 -5.71 5.66 -13.13
N VAL A 13 -4.57 5.36 -13.72
CA VAL A 13 -4.35 4.11 -14.46
C VAL A 13 -3.66 3.08 -13.60
N LEU A 14 -4.01 1.82 -13.80
CA LEU A 14 -3.33 0.72 -13.12
C LEU A 14 -1.89 0.63 -13.62
N ASN A 15 -0.95 0.96 -12.75
CA ASN A 15 0.48 0.91 -13.05
C ASN A 15 1.01 -0.52 -13.09
N GLY A 16 0.53 -1.33 -12.16
CA GLY A 16 0.90 -2.74 -12.08
C GLY A 16 0.27 -3.42 -10.89
N MET A 17 0.38 -4.74 -10.86
CA MET A 17 -0.11 -5.61 -9.78
C MET A 17 1.01 -6.50 -9.29
N GLY A 18 1.04 -6.74 -8.00
CA GLY A 18 2.01 -7.64 -7.39
C GLY A 18 1.38 -8.49 -6.31
N ILE A 19 2.07 -9.55 -5.95
CA ILE A 19 1.63 -10.50 -4.91
C ILE A 19 2.63 -10.44 -3.76
N ARG A 20 2.11 -10.28 -2.54
CA ARG A 20 2.89 -10.44 -1.30
C ARG A 20 2.86 -11.90 -0.89
N GLU A 21 4.00 -12.53 -0.89
CA GLU A 21 4.17 -13.91 -0.45
C GLU A 21 4.84 -13.94 0.91
N ALA A 22 4.44 -14.88 1.76
CA ALA A 22 5.19 -15.21 2.98
C ALA A 22 6.46 -15.97 2.58
N THR A 23 7.61 -15.45 3.00
CA THR A 23 8.92 -15.78 2.44
C THR A 23 9.37 -17.24 2.56
N ILE A 24 8.88 -17.99 3.58
CA ILE A 24 9.38 -19.32 3.86
C ILE A 24 8.66 -20.42 3.04
N PHE A 25 7.38 -20.20 2.70
CA PHE A 25 6.54 -21.22 2.07
C PHE A 25 5.90 -20.77 0.76
N SER A 26 6.26 -19.60 0.24
CA SER A 26 5.66 -19.00 -0.97
C SER A 26 4.13 -18.96 -0.88
N ILE A 27 3.62 -18.63 0.31
CA ILE A 27 2.18 -18.54 0.56
C ILE A 27 1.71 -17.12 0.26
N ASP A 28 0.77 -16.97 -0.65
CA ASP A 28 0.19 -15.68 -0.98
C ASP A 28 -0.55 -15.09 0.22
N VAL A 29 -0.26 -13.84 0.53
CA VAL A 29 -0.88 -13.10 1.64
C VAL A 29 -1.88 -12.09 1.10
N PHE A 30 -1.46 -11.29 0.13
CA PHE A 30 -2.35 -10.34 -0.54
C PHE A 30 -1.90 -10.09 -1.98
N ILE A 31 -2.85 -9.55 -2.76
CA ILE A 31 -2.61 -9.00 -4.10
C ILE A 31 -2.74 -7.49 -3.98
N ALA A 32 -1.80 -6.75 -4.53
CA ALA A 32 -1.83 -5.30 -4.53
C ALA A 32 -1.82 -4.74 -5.95
N GLY A 33 -2.51 -3.63 -6.15
CA GLY A 33 -2.48 -2.85 -7.39
C GLY A 33 -2.11 -1.41 -7.09
N LEU A 34 -1.21 -0.85 -7.89
CA LEU A 34 -0.77 0.55 -7.79
C LEU A 34 -1.41 1.35 -8.93
N TYR A 35 -2.09 2.44 -8.56
CA TYR A 35 -2.75 3.35 -9.49
C TYR A 35 -2.08 4.71 -9.45
N LEU A 36 -1.70 5.21 -10.62
CA LEU A 36 -0.99 6.49 -10.80
C LEU A 36 -1.70 7.34 -11.85
N LEU A 37 -1.44 8.66 -11.82
CA LEU A 37 -1.92 9.58 -12.87
C LEU A 37 -1.30 9.24 -14.24
N VAL A 38 0.00 8.91 -14.22
CA VAL A 38 0.75 8.49 -15.41
C VAL A 38 1.56 7.26 -15.04
N ALA A 39 1.51 6.23 -15.86
CA ALA A 39 2.27 5.00 -15.62
C ALA A 39 3.77 5.30 -15.55
N SER A 40 4.46 4.66 -14.61
CA SER A 40 5.88 4.87 -14.36
C SER A 40 6.52 3.64 -13.72
N ASP A 41 7.78 3.38 -14.05
CA ASP A 41 8.61 2.38 -13.40
C ASP A 41 9.69 3.01 -12.49
N ASP A 42 9.66 4.32 -12.35
CA ASP A 42 10.62 5.07 -11.52
C ASP A 42 10.13 5.07 -10.06
N ASP A 43 10.62 4.11 -9.27
CA ASP A 43 10.22 3.93 -7.87
C ASP A 43 10.53 5.18 -7.03
N ALA A 44 11.68 5.78 -7.20
CA ALA A 44 12.08 6.97 -6.44
C ALA A 44 11.14 8.15 -6.71
N ALA A 45 10.78 8.38 -7.96
CA ALA A 45 9.86 9.45 -8.33
C ALA A 45 8.46 9.18 -7.77
N ILE A 46 7.96 7.95 -7.88
CA ILE A 46 6.64 7.58 -7.34
C ILE A 46 6.58 7.81 -5.83
N ILE A 47 7.63 7.41 -5.10
CA ILE A 47 7.70 7.55 -3.64
C ILE A 47 7.71 9.01 -3.21
N THR A 48 8.48 9.86 -3.91
CA THR A 48 8.77 11.22 -3.44
C THR A 48 7.84 12.28 -4.00
N ASP A 49 7.15 12.04 -5.11
CA ASP A 49 6.21 13.03 -5.65
C ASP A 49 4.98 13.19 -4.75
N ASP A 50 4.35 14.35 -4.81
CA ASP A 50 3.12 14.65 -4.06
C ASP A 50 1.89 14.55 -4.96
N HIS A 51 1.90 13.65 -5.92
CA HIS A 51 0.77 13.41 -6.81
C HIS A 51 -0.24 12.44 -6.19
N LEU A 52 -1.49 12.58 -6.60
CA LEU A 52 -2.54 11.63 -6.26
C LEU A 52 -2.15 10.24 -6.71
N LYS A 53 -2.20 9.26 -5.81
CA LYS A 53 -1.90 7.86 -6.10
C LYS A 53 -2.62 6.96 -5.12
N ARG A 54 -2.90 5.74 -5.54
CA ARG A 54 -3.68 4.79 -4.75
C ARG A 54 -3.08 3.40 -4.81
N LEU A 55 -3.06 2.75 -3.66
CA LEU A 55 -2.70 1.35 -3.52
C LEU A 55 -3.95 0.59 -3.06
N VAL A 56 -4.32 -0.45 -3.81
CA VAL A 56 -5.44 -1.33 -3.48
C VAL A 56 -4.86 -2.68 -3.08
N ILE A 57 -5.17 -3.13 -1.86
CA ILE A 57 -4.66 -4.37 -1.30
C ILE A 57 -5.82 -5.29 -1.00
N ARG A 58 -5.86 -6.46 -1.63
CA ARG A 58 -6.85 -7.51 -1.36
C ARG A 58 -6.17 -8.67 -0.67
N PHE A 59 -6.61 -8.99 0.53
CA PHE A 59 -6.12 -10.15 1.27
C PHE A 59 -6.72 -11.43 0.70
N VAL A 60 -5.88 -12.42 0.49
CA VAL A 60 -6.28 -13.75 -0.01
C VAL A 60 -6.20 -14.80 1.10
N ARG A 61 -5.86 -14.37 2.30
CA ARG A 61 -5.70 -15.20 3.49
C ARG A 61 -6.04 -14.37 4.72
N ASP A 62 -6.48 -15.02 5.80
CA ASP A 62 -6.68 -14.35 7.07
C ASP A 62 -5.33 -13.98 7.70
N VAL A 63 -5.18 -12.71 8.09
CA VAL A 63 -3.93 -12.17 8.64
C VAL A 63 -4.25 -11.40 9.93
N PRO A 64 -3.61 -11.75 11.06
CA PRO A 64 -3.76 -10.95 12.28
C PRO A 64 -3.07 -9.60 12.13
N THR A 65 -3.72 -8.56 12.64
CA THR A 65 -3.25 -7.16 12.48
C THR A 65 -2.09 -6.83 13.42
N ASP A 66 -1.95 -7.53 14.53
CA ASP A 66 -0.88 -7.28 15.51
C ASP A 66 0.51 -7.50 14.91
N GLY A 67 0.70 -8.54 14.12
CA GLY A 67 1.96 -8.77 13.42
C GLY A 67 2.30 -7.67 12.40
N LEU A 68 1.29 -7.03 11.82
CA LEU A 68 1.47 -5.91 10.91
C LEU A 68 2.08 -4.69 11.61
N ALA A 69 1.63 -4.38 12.82
CA ALA A 69 2.15 -3.25 13.60
C ALA A 69 3.65 -3.38 13.85
N ASP A 70 4.10 -4.57 14.26
CA ASP A 70 5.51 -4.83 14.52
C ASP A 70 6.36 -4.72 13.26
N GLY A 71 5.89 -5.28 12.16
CA GLY A 71 6.58 -5.21 10.87
C GLY A 71 6.72 -3.78 10.34
N LEU A 72 5.69 -2.98 10.47
CA LEU A 72 5.72 -1.57 10.08
C LEU A 72 6.66 -0.76 10.98
N ALA A 73 6.61 -0.99 12.30
CA ALA A 73 7.49 -0.31 13.25
C ALA A 73 8.96 -0.55 12.92
N GLU A 74 9.32 -1.79 12.62
CA GLU A 74 10.68 -2.15 12.22
C GLU A 74 11.11 -1.46 10.93
N SER A 75 10.22 -1.41 9.94
CA SER A 75 10.53 -0.87 8.60
C SER A 75 10.54 0.66 8.57
N PHE A 76 9.66 1.33 9.31
CA PHE A 76 9.46 2.78 9.22
C PHE A 76 10.35 3.57 10.20
N GLY A 77 10.83 2.94 11.24
CA GLY A 77 11.73 3.55 12.22
C GLY A 77 11.03 4.43 13.27
N PRO A 78 11.80 4.93 14.27
CA PRO A 78 11.24 5.60 15.44
C PRO A 78 10.61 6.98 15.15
N ARG A 79 11.01 7.65 14.06
CA ARG A 79 10.46 8.97 13.70
C ARG A 79 8.98 8.92 13.34
N LEU A 80 8.50 7.75 12.89
CA LEU A 80 7.12 7.53 12.50
C LEU A 80 6.34 6.68 13.51
N ALA A 81 6.84 6.53 14.73
CA ALA A 81 6.24 5.66 15.74
C ALA A 81 4.78 6.00 16.02
N SER A 82 4.42 7.29 16.07
CA SER A 82 3.05 7.73 16.31
C SER A 82 2.13 7.32 15.16
N GLU A 83 2.52 7.57 13.92
CA GLU A 83 1.75 7.23 12.73
C GLU A 83 1.65 5.71 12.56
N VAL A 84 2.73 4.99 12.80
CA VAL A 84 2.77 3.53 12.77
C VAL A 84 1.79 2.92 13.78
N ALA A 85 1.67 3.50 14.97
CA ALA A 85 0.71 3.03 15.97
C ALA A 85 -0.74 3.32 15.54
N ARG A 86 -0.98 4.44 14.89
CA ARG A 86 -2.33 4.85 14.46
C ARG A 86 -2.87 4.00 13.30
N PHE A 87 -2.01 3.55 12.40
CA PHE A 87 -2.44 2.82 11.22
C PHE A 87 -3.11 1.47 11.58
N PRO A 88 -2.46 0.57 12.36
CA PRO A 88 -3.11 -0.68 12.75
C PRO A 88 -4.35 -0.47 13.61
N ALA A 89 -4.39 0.60 14.40
CA ALA A 89 -5.56 0.92 15.23
C ALA A 89 -6.81 1.24 14.41
N MET A 90 -6.66 1.60 13.14
CA MET A 90 -7.77 1.82 12.20
C MET A 90 -8.32 0.51 11.63
N LEU A 91 -7.59 -0.59 11.78
CA LEU A 91 -7.90 -1.87 11.18
C LEU A 91 -8.57 -2.81 12.20
N PRO A 92 -9.38 -3.79 11.75
CA PRO A 92 -9.88 -4.81 12.65
C PRO A 92 -8.74 -5.68 13.18
N ALA A 93 -8.99 -6.45 14.25
CA ALA A 93 -7.99 -7.34 14.84
C ALA A 93 -7.47 -8.39 13.87
N GLU A 94 -8.29 -8.78 12.91
CA GLU A 94 -7.93 -9.74 11.87
C GLU A 94 -8.42 -9.23 10.50
N LEU A 95 -7.53 -9.30 9.51
CA LEU A 95 -7.86 -9.03 8.11
C LEU A 95 -8.23 -10.35 7.46
N THR A 96 -9.52 -10.58 7.26
CA THR A 96 -10.00 -11.84 6.70
C THR A 96 -9.80 -11.90 5.19
N SER A 97 -9.71 -13.10 4.65
CA SER A 97 -9.65 -13.34 3.20
C SER A 97 -10.78 -12.60 2.49
N GLY A 98 -10.46 -11.87 1.44
CA GLY A 98 -11.42 -11.04 0.70
C GLY A 98 -11.48 -9.59 1.17
N THR A 99 -10.90 -9.24 2.32
CA THR A 99 -10.81 -7.85 2.78
C THR A 99 -9.99 -7.02 1.81
N VAL A 100 -10.50 -5.83 1.45
CA VAL A 100 -9.82 -4.88 0.59
C VAL A 100 -9.48 -3.63 1.40
N ILE A 101 -8.19 -3.31 1.47
CA ILE A 101 -7.70 -2.04 2.03
C ILE A 101 -7.34 -1.12 0.88
N ILE A 102 -7.82 0.10 0.91
CA ILE A 102 -7.54 1.12 -0.10
C ILE A 102 -6.80 2.28 0.56
N LEU A 103 -5.58 2.51 0.09
CA LEU A 103 -4.71 3.57 0.60
C LEU A 103 -4.54 4.62 -0.49
N THR A 104 -5.04 5.82 -0.24
CA THR A 104 -4.99 6.93 -1.20
C THR A 104 -4.14 8.05 -0.65
N HIS A 105 -3.02 8.33 -1.31
CA HIS A 105 -2.23 9.52 -1.05
C HIS A 105 -2.90 10.71 -1.74
N ARG A 106 -3.37 11.68 -0.94
CA ARG A 106 -3.88 12.94 -1.46
C ARG A 106 -2.85 14.04 -1.28
N PRO A 107 -2.55 14.80 -2.35
CA PRO A 107 -1.56 15.89 -2.28
C PRO A 107 -1.85 16.85 -1.13
N GLN A 108 -0.82 17.20 -0.37
CA GLN A 108 -0.86 18.15 0.74
C GLN A 108 -1.72 17.73 1.93
N ILE A 109 -2.28 16.53 1.92
CA ILE A 109 -3.13 16.01 3.00
C ILE A 109 -2.45 14.83 3.70
N GLY A 110 -2.21 13.75 2.98
CA GLY A 110 -1.64 12.53 3.55
C GLY A 110 -2.30 11.27 2.98
N LEU A 111 -2.29 10.21 3.79
CA LEU A 111 -2.76 8.90 3.38
C LEU A 111 -4.14 8.61 3.96
N GLU A 112 -5.15 8.54 3.09
CA GLU A 112 -6.49 8.09 3.46
C GLU A 112 -6.53 6.56 3.47
N VAL A 113 -7.15 6.00 4.50
CA VAL A 113 -7.32 4.56 4.68
C VAL A 113 -8.79 4.20 4.58
N ARG A 114 -9.13 3.27 3.70
CA ARG A 114 -10.46 2.69 3.56
C ARG A 114 -10.39 1.18 3.68
N ILE A 115 -11.44 0.61 4.26
CA ILE A 115 -11.68 -0.84 4.25
C ILE A 115 -12.97 -1.04 3.44
N GLY A 116 -12.83 -1.63 2.25
CA GLY A 116 -13.94 -1.71 1.31
C GLY A 116 -14.39 -0.29 0.93
N ARG A 117 -15.66 0.00 1.18
CA ARG A 117 -16.25 1.32 0.89
C ARG A 117 -16.16 2.30 2.06
N ARG A 118 -15.73 1.82 3.23
CA ARG A 118 -15.76 2.60 4.45
C ARG A 118 -14.42 3.30 4.68
N ARG A 119 -14.45 4.62 4.79
CA ARG A 119 -13.29 5.41 5.22
C ARG A 119 -13.10 5.21 6.73
N VAL A 120 -11.90 4.76 7.13
CA VAL A 120 -11.59 4.52 8.53
C VAL A 120 -10.67 5.57 9.14
N GLY A 121 -9.97 6.34 8.32
CA GLY A 121 -9.15 7.43 8.82
C GLY A 121 -8.23 8.03 7.78
N VAL A 122 -7.49 9.04 8.21
CA VAL A 122 -6.45 9.71 7.44
C VAL A 122 -5.23 9.89 8.33
N ILE A 123 -4.07 9.50 7.84
CA ILE A 123 -2.80 9.82 8.46
C ILE A 123 -2.22 11.02 7.73
N ARG A 124 -2.24 12.18 8.40
CA ARG A 124 -1.84 13.45 7.80
C ARG A 124 -0.32 13.54 7.66
N GLY A 125 0.10 14.30 6.63
CA GLY A 125 1.50 14.54 6.32
C GLY A 125 2.03 13.57 5.28
N GLN A 126 3.18 13.93 4.69
CA GLN A 126 3.77 13.16 3.60
C GLN A 126 4.68 12.04 4.09
N ARG A 127 5.22 12.15 5.30
CA ARG A 127 6.25 11.22 5.80
C ARG A 127 5.76 9.78 5.88
N PHE A 128 4.59 9.56 6.48
CA PHE A 128 4.03 8.21 6.59
C PHE A 128 3.64 7.67 5.20
N SER A 129 3.01 8.50 4.39
CA SER A 129 2.62 8.13 3.04
C SER A 129 3.84 7.71 2.20
N GLN A 130 4.89 8.53 2.20
CA GLN A 130 6.13 8.20 1.50
C GLN A 130 6.77 6.91 2.04
N ALA A 131 6.80 6.75 3.36
CA ALA A 131 7.34 5.55 3.98
C ALA A 131 6.55 4.30 3.59
N PHE A 132 5.22 4.41 3.47
CA PHE A 132 4.39 3.29 3.06
C PHE A 132 4.67 2.87 1.61
N PHE A 133 4.73 3.82 0.68
CA PHE A 133 5.08 3.53 -0.70
C PHE A 133 6.52 3.01 -0.81
N ARG A 134 7.46 3.57 -0.04
CA ARG A 134 8.83 3.05 0.03
C ARG A 134 8.87 1.61 0.54
N PHE A 135 8.04 1.28 1.53
CA PHE A 135 7.93 -0.08 2.02
C PHE A 135 7.49 -1.04 0.91
N MET A 136 6.56 -0.63 0.06
CA MET A 136 6.00 -1.49 -1.00
C MET A 136 6.91 -1.59 -2.22
N ILE A 137 7.51 -0.50 -2.67
CA ILE A 137 8.25 -0.42 -3.94
C ILE A 137 9.67 0.13 -3.80
N GLY A 138 10.16 0.38 -2.59
CA GLY A 138 11.49 0.92 -2.36
C GLY A 138 12.60 -0.13 -2.44
N PRO A 139 13.81 0.21 -1.93
CA PRO A 139 14.98 -0.69 -2.02
C PRO A 139 14.84 -2.01 -1.27
N ASN A 140 14.02 -2.03 -0.21
CA ASN A 140 13.84 -3.21 0.64
C ASN A 140 12.35 -3.59 0.71
N PRO A 141 11.73 -4.04 -0.40
CA PRO A 141 10.31 -4.39 -0.41
C PRO A 141 10.06 -5.69 0.39
N PRO A 142 8.80 -5.96 0.79
CA PRO A 142 8.46 -7.21 1.47
C PRO A 142 8.87 -8.45 0.67
N ASN A 143 8.75 -8.40 -0.64
CA ASN A 143 9.31 -9.37 -1.57
C ASN A 143 9.53 -8.70 -2.93
N SER A 144 10.55 -9.18 -3.65
CA SER A 144 10.94 -8.56 -4.93
C SER A 144 9.86 -8.66 -6.01
N GLY A 145 9.12 -9.76 -6.04
CA GLY A 145 8.03 -9.94 -7.01
C GLY A 145 6.91 -8.93 -6.83
N LEU A 146 6.59 -8.55 -5.59
CA LEU A 146 5.62 -7.51 -5.31
C LEU A 146 6.05 -6.17 -5.93
N LYS A 147 7.28 -5.76 -5.68
CA LYS A 147 7.83 -4.52 -6.24
C LYS A 147 7.82 -4.53 -7.76
N VAL A 148 8.34 -5.58 -8.37
CA VAL A 148 8.41 -5.72 -9.83
C VAL A 148 7.01 -5.62 -10.43
N GLY A 149 6.04 -6.31 -9.85
CA GLY A 149 4.65 -6.28 -10.31
C GLY A 149 4.04 -4.90 -10.22
N LEU A 150 4.19 -4.22 -9.09
CA LEU A 150 3.63 -2.88 -8.88
C LEU A 150 4.24 -1.84 -9.82
N LEU A 151 5.49 -2.01 -10.22
CA LEU A 151 6.17 -1.12 -11.17
C LEU A 151 5.90 -1.48 -12.64
N GLY A 152 4.95 -2.37 -12.90
CA GLY A 152 4.52 -2.70 -14.25
C GLY A 152 5.26 -3.87 -14.90
N GLY A 153 6.13 -4.55 -14.15
CA GLY A 153 6.79 -5.76 -14.61
C GLY A 153 5.87 -6.98 -14.53
N HIS A 154 6.28 -8.07 -15.16
CA HIS A 154 5.57 -9.33 -15.04
C HIS A 154 6.01 -10.07 -13.78
N CYS A 155 5.05 -10.41 -12.94
CA CYS A 155 5.26 -11.41 -11.89
C CYS A 155 5.34 -12.76 -12.57
N GLY A 156 6.54 -13.12 -12.96
CA GLY A 156 6.77 -14.36 -13.68
C GLY A 156 6.65 -15.56 -12.81
#